data_68001b8b0610294432a306b9849fc2d8
#
_entry.id   68001b8b0610294432a306b9849fc2d8
#
_cell.length_a   1.000
_cell.length_b   1.000
_cell.length_c   1.000
_cell.angle_alpha   90.00
_cell.angle_beta   90.00
_cell.angle_gamma   90.00
#
_symmetry.space_group_name_H-M   'P 1'
#
loop_
_entity.id
_entity.type
_entity.pdbx_description
1 polymer ?
#
loop_
_entity_poly.entity_id
_entity_poly.type
_entity_poly.pdbx_seq_one_letter_code
_entity_poly.pdbx_strand_id
1 'polypeptide(L)'
;MAYYYQNLWIENVNADEGKFTVYNENFFRPSDYASLDICVSVNGKPRYNNGDIDIDGIAPQSRKTFTRPALASKIKELKAENPKAEVTVEFYFKSKHGEPLIDKGQTLAKYQSVAQSYTYPELTAAVDGNAPKVIETDSYVKMEANGVAVTVGKYSGWIDYLDINGKEMLVERESIEPDFWRAPTDNDYGAELQKKFGVWKNPGYQVTSVSHEAVGNSHVVKANIKMDNVKGELAMTYTLKADGTILVNQDFRATKDAKVAEMFKFGMQLQMPEQFNAIEYYGRGPVENYSDRHSSEFIGAYTADVADEYFEYVRPQESGNHTDVRSFKVYDKRTGEGLLFESDAPMQCSAINYLTEDLDDGPSKYGKKWGRHSGDLTPRHLTAVHILKYQIGLACVNSWGAWPLPEYRLPYKDYSFSFTIKKTK
;
A
#
# COMPACT_ATOMS: atom_id res chain seq x y z
N MET A 1 -5.11 -18.69 -3.88
CA MET A 1 -5.02 -20.01 -4.58
C MET A 1 -5.83 -20.04 -5.86
N ALA A 2 -7.11 -19.68 -5.88
CA ALA A 2 -7.96 -19.73 -7.08
C ALA A 2 -7.34 -19.11 -8.34
N TYR A 3 -6.67 -17.97 -8.22
CA TYR A 3 -6.00 -17.31 -9.34
C TYR A 3 -4.93 -18.17 -10.02
N TYR A 4 -4.09 -18.86 -9.25
CA TYR A 4 -2.98 -19.67 -9.82
C TYR A 4 -3.43 -21.06 -10.29
N TYR A 5 -4.62 -21.49 -9.91
CA TYR A 5 -5.22 -22.77 -10.33
C TYR A 5 -6.33 -22.61 -11.36
N GLN A 6 -6.46 -21.41 -11.95
CA GLN A 6 -7.43 -21.18 -13.03
C GLN A 6 -6.98 -21.88 -14.31
N ASN A 7 -7.94 -22.40 -15.07
CA ASN A 7 -7.71 -23.17 -16.29
C ASN A 7 -7.88 -22.36 -17.58
N LEU A 8 -8.29 -21.10 -17.47
CA LEU A 8 -8.45 -20.18 -18.59
C LEU A 8 -7.59 -18.95 -18.33
N TRP A 9 -6.78 -18.58 -19.31
CA TRP A 9 -5.82 -17.49 -19.23
C TRP A 9 -6.01 -16.48 -20.35
N ILE A 10 -5.67 -15.25 -20.09
CA ILE A 10 -5.51 -14.21 -21.10
C ILE A 10 -4.02 -13.99 -21.34
N GLU A 11 -3.64 -14.01 -22.61
CA GLU A 11 -2.26 -13.80 -23.06
C GLU A 11 -2.24 -12.74 -24.18
N ASN A 12 -1.08 -12.14 -24.41
CA ASN A 12 -0.80 -11.27 -25.57
C ASN A 12 -1.84 -10.15 -25.78
N VAL A 13 -2.14 -9.41 -24.71
CA VAL A 13 -3.09 -8.28 -24.77
C VAL A 13 -2.46 -7.11 -25.51
N ASN A 14 -3.10 -6.70 -26.62
CA ASN A 14 -2.85 -5.41 -27.28
C ASN A 14 -4.14 -4.58 -27.16
N ALA A 15 -4.20 -3.73 -26.16
CA ALA A 15 -5.37 -2.93 -25.85
C ALA A 15 -5.74 -1.94 -26.97
N ASP A 16 -4.74 -1.38 -27.67
CA ASP A 16 -4.96 -0.40 -28.73
C ASP A 16 -5.57 -1.02 -29.99
N GLU A 17 -5.33 -2.31 -30.22
CA GLU A 17 -5.97 -3.08 -31.29
C GLU A 17 -7.23 -3.83 -30.82
N GLY A 18 -7.53 -3.81 -29.52
CA GLY A 18 -8.59 -4.63 -28.91
C GLY A 18 -8.34 -6.12 -29.08
N LYS A 19 -7.07 -6.54 -29.08
CA LYS A 19 -6.63 -7.90 -29.37
C LYS A 19 -6.14 -8.59 -28.11
N PHE A 20 -6.54 -9.84 -27.94
CA PHE A 20 -6.10 -10.70 -26.84
C PHE A 20 -6.19 -12.17 -27.25
N THR A 21 -5.47 -13.02 -26.54
CA THR A 21 -5.50 -14.48 -26.76
C THR A 21 -6.05 -15.16 -25.52
N VAL A 22 -7.02 -16.04 -25.70
CA VAL A 22 -7.49 -16.98 -24.67
C VAL A 22 -6.72 -18.28 -24.78
N TYR A 23 -6.09 -18.71 -23.71
CA TYR A 23 -5.48 -20.02 -23.56
C TYR A 23 -6.35 -20.91 -22.69
N ASN A 24 -6.80 -22.05 -23.22
CA ASN A 24 -7.47 -23.10 -22.46
C ASN A 24 -6.43 -24.12 -21.97
N GLU A 25 -6.08 -24.02 -20.68
CA GLU A 25 -5.10 -24.89 -20.03
C GLU A 25 -5.70 -26.23 -19.56
N ASN A 26 -7.00 -26.45 -19.70
CA ASN A 26 -7.59 -27.74 -19.41
C ASN A 26 -6.94 -28.84 -20.27
N PHE A 27 -6.84 -30.06 -19.73
CA PHE A 27 -6.32 -31.21 -20.47
C PHE A 27 -7.41 -31.97 -21.26
N PHE A 28 -8.66 -31.91 -20.79
CA PHE A 28 -9.73 -32.79 -21.30
C PHE A 28 -11.02 -32.04 -21.65
N ARG A 29 -11.14 -30.75 -21.31
CA ARG A 29 -12.38 -29.99 -21.43
C ARG A 29 -12.20 -28.79 -22.36
N PRO A 30 -13.02 -28.66 -23.43
CA PRO A 30 -13.07 -27.44 -24.23
C PRO A 30 -13.66 -26.27 -23.40
N SER A 31 -13.57 -25.05 -23.91
CA SER A 31 -13.94 -23.82 -23.19
C SER A 31 -15.45 -23.55 -23.10
N ASP A 32 -16.31 -24.42 -23.63
CA ASP A 32 -17.76 -24.23 -23.81
C ASP A 32 -18.52 -23.99 -22.49
N TYR A 33 -17.91 -24.29 -21.35
CA TYR A 33 -18.49 -24.08 -20.02
C TYR A 33 -18.40 -22.65 -19.51
N ALA A 34 -17.65 -21.78 -20.20
CA ALA A 34 -17.38 -20.43 -19.75
C ALA A 34 -17.70 -19.38 -20.83
N SER A 35 -18.15 -18.22 -20.43
CA SER A 35 -18.16 -16.98 -21.24
C SER A 35 -17.10 -16.00 -20.72
N LEU A 36 -16.79 -14.98 -21.50
CA LEU A 36 -15.84 -13.96 -21.14
C LEU A 36 -16.52 -12.59 -21.03
N ASP A 37 -16.34 -11.93 -19.89
CA ASP A 37 -16.69 -10.54 -19.67
C ASP A 37 -15.42 -9.68 -19.71
N ILE A 38 -15.50 -8.53 -20.35
CA ILE A 38 -14.43 -7.52 -20.40
C ILE A 38 -14.94 -6.24 -19.77
N CYS A 39 -14.20 -5.71 -18.81
CA CYS A 39 -14.41 -4.40 -18.22
C CYS A 39 -13.24 -3.48 -18.57
N VAL A 40 -13.50 -2.20 -18.80
CA VAL A 40 -12.46 -1.17 -18.90
C VAL A 40 -12.70 -0.15 -17.80
N SER A 41 -11.68 0.06 -16.99
CA SER A 41 -11.73 0.97 -15.84
C SER A 41 -10.79 2.16 -16.04
N VAL A 42 -11.18 3.31 -15.48
CA VAL A 42 -10.36 4.53 -15.41
C VAL A 42 -10.14 4.87 -13.94
N ASN A 43 -8.89 4.91 -13.51
CA ASN A 43 -8.51 5.05 -12.10
C ASN A 43 -9.30 4.09 -11.20
N GLY A 44 -9.37 2.81 -11.59
CA GLY A 44 -10.03 1.75 -10.85
C GLY A 44 -11.57 1.78 -10.86
N LYS A 45 -12.19 2.73 -11.56
CA LYS A 45 -13.66 2.84 -11.65
C LYS A 45 -14.15 2.33 -13.00
N PRO A 46 -15.05 1.34 -13.08
CA PRO A 46 -15.59 0.82 -14.32
C PRO A 46 -16.22 1.91 -15.22
N ARG A 47 -15.89 1.91 -16.51
CA ARG A 47 -16.39 2.84 -17.52
C ARG A 47 -17.02 2.15 -18.73
N TYR A 48 -16.66 0.91 -18.97
CA TYR A 48 -17.20 0.12 -20.08
C TYR A 48 -17.24 -1.34 -19.70
N ASN A 49 -18.34 -2.01 -20.03
CA ASN A 49 -18.52 -3.44 -19.86
C ASN A 49 -19.00 -4.06 -21.15
N ASN A 50 -18.44 -5.20 -21.52
CA ASN A 50 -18.87 -6.05 -22.62
C ASN A 50 -18.87 -7.50 -22.13
N GLY A 51 -20.04 -8.01 -21.80
CA GLY A 51 -20.23 -9.34 -21.25
C GLY A 51 -20.68 -10.39 -22.26
N ASP A 52 -20.73 -11.63 -21.80
CA ASP A 52 -21.19 -12.81 -22.56
C ASP A 52 -20.49 -13.04 -23.90
N ILE A 53 -19.19 -12.70 -23.96
CA ILE A 53 -18.39 -12.97 -25.14
C ILE A 53 -18.23 -14.48 -25.28
N ASP A 54 -18.64 -15.00 -26.44
CA ASP A 54 -18.51 -16.42 -26.78
C ASP A 54 -17.05 -16.80 -27.00
N ILE A 55 -16.60 -17.78 -26.23
CA ILE A 55 -15.27 -18.39 -26.32
C ILE A 55 -15.35 -19.90 -26.61
N ASP A 56 -16.49 -20.39 -27.07
CA ASP A 56 -16.71 -21.82 -27.30
C ASP A 56 -15.73 -22.42 -28.32
N GLY A 57 -15.51 -23.70 -28.21
CA GLY A 57 -14.71 -24.50 -29.15
C GLY A 57 -13.18 -24.30 -29.03
N ILE A 58 -12.68 -23.66 -27.99
CA ILE A 58 -11.21 -23.67 -27.75
C ILE A 58 -10.87 -25.05 -27.15
N ALA A 59 -10.21 -25.88 -27.93
CA ALA A 59 -9.81 -27.21 -27.50
C ALA A 59 -8.88 -27.19 -26.28
N PRO A 60 -8.78 -28.29 -25.53
CA PRO A 60 -7.79 -28.44 -24.47
C PRO A 60 -6.36 -28.10 -24.95
N GLN A 61 -5.55 -27.48 -24.11
CA GLN A 61 -4.15 -27.06 -24.37
C GLN A 61 -4.00 -26.21 -25.63
N SER A 62 -5.05 -25.44 -26.01
CA SER A 62 -5.10 -24.66 -27.23
C SER A 62 -5.35 -23.18 -26.98
N ARG A 63 -5.02 -22.37 -27.96
CA ARG A 63 -5.12 -20.91 -27.96
C ARG A 63 -6.02 -20.43 -29.08
N LYS A 64 -6.80 -19.36 -28.81
CA LYS A 64 -7.59 -18.65 -29.81
C LYS A 64 -7.43 -17.15 -29.60
N THR A 65 -7.05 -16.45 -30.64
CA THR A 65 -6.92 -14.99 -30.61
C THR A 65 -8.23 -14.31 -31.02
N PHE A 66 -8.61 -13.30 -30.29
CA PHE A 66 -9.78 -12.47 -30.53
C PHE A 66 -9.35 -11.06 -30.89
N THR A 67 -10.11 -10.42 -31.77
CA THR A 67 -9.98 -8.99 -32.09
C THR A 67 -11.35 -8.35 -31.90
N ARG A 68 -11.40 -7.25 -31.13
CA ARG A 68 -12.62 -6.54 -30.77
C ARG A 68 -12.48 -5.05 -31.10
N PRO A 69 -12.84 -4.61 -32.32
CA PRO A 69 -12.67 -3.21 -32.74
C PRO A 69 -13.43 -2.21 -31.85
N ALA A 70 -14.61 -2.60 -31.35
CA ALA A 70 -15.39 -1.78 -30.40
C ALA A 70 -14.65 -1.54 -29.08
N LEU A 71 -13.94 -2.56 -28.56
CA LEU A 71 -13.09 -2.44 -27.37
C LEU A 71 -11.92 -1.47 -27.63
N ALA A 72 -11.22 -1.63 -28.76
CA ALA A 72 -10.14 -0.71 -29.16
C ALA A 72 -10.61 0.75 -29.25
N SER A 73 -11.76 0.97 -29.92
CA SER A 73 -12.35 2.31 -30.05
C SER A 73 -12.67 2.93 -28.68
N LYS A 74 -13.24 2.14 -27.77
CA LYS A 74 -13.58 2.62 -26.41
C LYS A 74 -12.37 2.90 -25.55
N ILE A 75 -11.34 2.06 -25.62
CA ILE A 75 -10.08 2.30 -24.91
C ILE A 75 -9.44 3.61 -25.42
N LYS A 76 -9.40 3.81 -26.74
CA LYS A 76 -8.86 5.05 -27.36
C LYS A 76 -9.62 6.30 -26.89
N GLU A 77 -10.95 6.24 -26.84
CA GLU A 77 -11.81 7.33 -26.33
C GLU A 77 -11.46 7.64 -24.87
N LEU A 78 -11.46 6.63 -23.99
CA LEU A 78 -11.20 6.80 -22.56
C LEU A 78 -9.79 7.34 -22.28
N LYS A 79 -8.77 6.92 -23.04
CA LYS A 79 -7.41 7.49 -22.96
C LYS A 79 -7.38 8.96 -23.36
N ALA A 80 -8.09 9.35 -24.42
CA ALA A 80 -8.14 10.73 -24.89
C ALA A 80 -8.85 11.66 -23.89
N GLU A 81 -9.94 11.18 -23.28
CA GLU A 81 -10.67 11.92 -22.26
C GLU A 81 -9.91 12.04 -20.94
N ASN A 82 -9.02 11.09 -20.64
CA ASN A 82 -8.34 10.94 -19.35
C ASN A 82 -6.82 10.76 -19.53
N PRO A 83 -6.08 11.75 -20.07
CA PRO A 83 -4.69 11.56 -20.51
C PRO A 83 -3.69 11.27 -19.37
N LYS A 84 -4.04 11.57 -18.13
CA LYS A 84 -3.21 11.30 -16.95
C LYS A 84 -3.71 10.14 -16.09
N ALA A 85 -4.88 9.60 -16.39
CA ALA A 85 -5.46 8.51 -15.62
C ALA A 85 -4.86 7.16 -16.01
N GLU A 86 -4.89 6.21 -15.10
CA GLU A 86 -4.65 4.81 -15.44
C GLU A 86 -5.87 4.21 -16.11
N VAL A 87 -5.67 3.50 -17.22
CA VAL A 87 -6.72 2.76 -17.91
C VAL A 87 -6.36 1.29 -17.87
N THR A 88 -7.23 0.48 -17.27
CA THR A 88 -7.07 -0.97 -17.16
C THR A 88 -8.13 -1.70 -17.94
N VAL A 89 -7.80 -2.92 -18.38
CA VAL A 89 -8.72 -3.84 -19.04
C VAL A 89 -8.75 -5.10 -18.20
N GLU A 90 -9.91 -5.42 -17.65
CA GLU A 90 -10.16 -6.59 -16.82
C GLU A 90 -10.93 -7.64 -17.62
N PHE A 91 -10.52 -8.88 -17.48
CA PHE A 91 -11.13 -10.05 -18.14
C PHE A 91 -11.62 -11.00 -17.06
N TYR A 92 -12.91 -11.41 -17.14
CA TYR A 92 -13.53 -12.33 -16.20
C TYR A 92 -14.17 -13.48 -16.95
N PHE A 93 -13.68 -14.67 -16.75
CA PHE A 93 -14.33 -15.88 -17.25
C PHE A 93 -15.45 -16.28 -16.29
N LYS A 94 -16.67 -16.37 -16.81
CA LYS A 94 -17.88 -16.66 -16.05
C LYS A 94 -18.41 -18.04 -16.38
N SER A 95 -18.85 -18.80 -15.39
CA SER A 95 -19.54 -20.07 -15.61
C SER A 95 -20.85 -19.86 -16.36
N LYS A 96 -21.03 -20.50 -17.52
CA LYS A 96 -22.30 -20.49 -18.28
C LYS A 96 -23.41 -21.26 -17.59
N HIS A 97 -23.07 -22.30 -16.86
CA HIS A 97 -23.99 -23.23 -16.25
C HIS A 97 -23.60 -23.48 -14.78
N GLY A 98 -24.57 -23.77 -13.93
CA GLY A 98 -24.28 -24.29 -12.59
C GLY A 98 -23.72 -25.71 -12.67
N GLU A 99 -22.70 -25.98 -11.87
CA GLU A 99 -22.11 -27.32 -11.68
C GLU A 99 -22.01 -27.58 -10.16
N PRO A 100 -21.75 -28.82 -9.71
CA PRO A 100 -21.51 -29.04 -8.30
C PRO A 100 -20.45 -28.12 -7.76
N LEU A 101 -20.75 -27.31 -6.74
CA LEU A 101 -19.90 -26.31 -6.09
C LEU A 101 -19.52 -25.08 -6.95
N ILE A 102 -20.15 -24.90 -8.12
CA ILE A 102 -19.93 -23.74 -8.99
C ILE A 102 -21.29 -23.17 -9.41
N ASP A 103 -21.58 -21.94 -9.03
CA ASP A 103 -22.79 -21.27 -9.43
C ASP A 103 -22.73 -20.75 -10.87
N LYS A 104 -23.86 -20.68 -11.55
CA LYS A 104 -23.97 -19.97 -12.82
C LYS A 104 -23.56 -18.50 -12.63
N GLY A 105 -22.70 -18.00 -13.51
CA GLY A 105 -22.16 -16.64 -13.43
C GLY A 105 -21.00 -16.45 -12.45
N GLN A 106 -20.61 -17.49 -11.72
CA GLN A 106 -19.42 -17.44 -10.87
C GLN A 106 -18.17 -17.16 -11.71
N THR A 107 -17.27 -16.32 -11.19
CA THR A 107 -15.96 -16.07 -11.82
C THR A 107 -15.06 -17.29 -11.64
N LEU A 108 -14.66 -17.89 -12.75
CA LEU A 108 -13.78 -19.07 -12.81
C LEU A 108 -12.32 -18.69 -12.96
N ALA A 109 -12.06 -17.60 -13.69
CA ALA A 109 -10.74 -17.07 -13.94
C ALA A 109 -10.80 -15.57 -14.17
N LYS A 110 -9.70 -14.87 -13.90
CA LYS A 110 -9.64 -13.42 -14.08
C LYS A 110 -8.23 -12.99 -14.51
N TYR A 111 -8.15 -11.88 -15.24
CA TYR A 111 -6.89 -11.26 -15.65
C TYR A 111 -7.07 -9.75 -15.78
N GLN A 112 -6.03 -8.97 -15.48
CA GLN A 112 -6.01 -7.52 -15.68
C GLN A 112 -4.77 -7.13 -16.49
N SER A 113 -4.97 -6.21 -17.43
CA SER A 113 -3.91 -5.59 -18.22
C SER A 113 -3.99 -4.08 -18.09
N VAL A 114 -2.83 -3.41 -18.04
CA VAL A 114 -2.75 -1.94 -18.04
C VAL A 114 -2.66 -1.45 -19.48
N ALA A 115 -3.67 -0.70 -19.92
CA ALA A 115 -3.72 -0.08 -21.24
C ALA A 115 -3.09 1.33 -21.27
N GLN A 116 -3.12 2.05 -20.14
CA GLN A 116 -2.45 3.32 -19.92
C GLN A 116 -1.99 3.39 -18.47
N SER A 117 -0.71 3.70 -18.25
CA SER A 117 -0.13 3.79 -16.90
C SER A 117 -0.62 5.02 -16.16
N TYR A 118 -0.67 4.91 -14.82
CA TYR A 118 -0.97 6.02 -13.92
C TYR A 118 0.11 7.11 -14.01
N THR A 119 -0.31 8.37 -14.04
CA THR A 119 0.61 9.50 -13.93
C THR A 119 0.63 9.98 -12.49
N TYR A 120 1.73 9.70 -11.81
CA TYR A 120 1.91 10.12 -10.42
C TYR A 120 1.98 11.64 -10.28
N PRO A 121 1.54 12.22 -9.14
CA PRO A 121 1.62 13.66 -8.90
C PRO A 121 3.07 14.12 -8.75
N GLU A 122 3.35 15.36 -9.16
CA GLU A 122 4.58 16.06 -8.85
C GLU A 122 4.48 16.63 -7.43
N LEU A 123 5.11 15.96 -6.46
CA LEU A 123 4.98 16.29 -5.04
C LEU A 123 5.58 17.66 -4.69
N THR A 124 6.58 18.13 -5.44
CA THR A 124 7.27 19.40 -5.22
C THR A 124 6.62 20.58 -5.92
N ALA A 125 5.56 20.37 -6.71
CA ALA A 125 4.87 21.45 -7.40
C ALA A 125 4.51 22.58 -6.43
N ALA A 126 4.82 23.81 -6.83
CA ALA A 126 4.46 25.01 -6.07
C ALA A 126 2.92 25.15 -6.04
N VAL A 127 2.43 25.72 -4.96
CA VAL A 127 1.02 26.04 -4.79
C VAL A 127 0.85 27.53 -4.48
N ASP A 128 -0.23 28.14 -4.96
CA ASP A 128 -0.55 29.51 -4.66
C ASP A 128 -1.11 29.64 -3.24
N GLY A 129 -0.90 30.80 -2.62
CA GLY A 129 -1.43 31.12 -1.30
C GLY A 129 -0.42 31.83 -0.41
N ASN A 130 -0.85 32.12 0.83
CA ASN A 130 0.01 32.73 1.83
C ASN A 130 0.95 31.70 2.43
N ALA A 131 2.21 32.11 2.64
CA ALA A 131 3.19 31.27 3.33
C ALA A 131 2.67 30.87 4.74
N PRO A 132 3.04 29.67 5.23
CA PRO A 132 2.66 29.21 6.56
C PRO A 132 3.12 30.16 7.67
N LYS A 133 2.29 30.32 8.71
CA LYS A 133 2.71 30.92 9.97
C LYS A 133 3.59 29.92 10.71
N VAL A 134 4.64 30.44 11.36
CA VAL A 134 5.62 29.61 12.06
C VAL A 134 5.77 30.10 13.49
N ILE A 135 5.81 29.19 14.44
CA ILE A 135 6.14 29.42 15.84
C ILE A 135 7.28 28.46 16.19
N GLU A 136 8.40 29.00 16.61
CA GLU A 136 9.53 28.23 17.09
C GLU A 136 9.67 28.39 18.61
N THR A 137 9.94 27.29 19.30
CA THR A 137 10.29 27.23 20.71
C THR A 137 11.58 26.44 20.91
N ASP A 138 12.03 26.29 22.14
CA ASP A 138 13.17 25.40 22.45
C ASP A 138 12.85 23.93 22.17
N SER A 139 11.58 23.54 22.20
CA SER A 139 11.13 22.14 22.10
C SER A 139 10.57 21.74 20.73
N TYR A 140 10.07 22.70 19.94
CA TYR A 140 9.42 22.37 18.68
C TYR A 140 9.41 23.52 17.66
N VAL A 141 9.09 23.17 16.40
CA VAL A 141 8.71 24.11 15.34
C VAL A 141 7.27 23.77 14.92
N LYS A 142 6.35 24.72 15.09
CA LYS A 142 4.95 24.64 14.66
C LYS A 142 4.74 25.44 13.39
N MET A 143 4.08 24.86 12.39
CA MET A 143 3.71 25.48 11.12
C MET A 143 2.18 25.43 10.95
N GLU A 144 1.57 26.51 10.44
CA GLU A 144 0.13 26.61 10.20
C GLU A 144 -0.18 27.20 8.83
N ALA A 145 -1.00 26.51 8.03
CA ALA A 145 -1.51 26.98 6.74
C ALA A 145 -2.85 26.34 6.41
N ASN A 146 -3.77 27.10 5.86
CA ASN A 146 -5.06 26.63 5.32
C ASN A 146 -5.81 25.63 6.22
N GLY A 147 -5.87 25.90 7.54
CA GLY A 147 -6.55 25.04 8.52
C GLY A 147 -5.78 23.76 8.89
N VAL A 148 -4.52 23.64 8.48
CA VAL A 148 -3.62 22.56 8.91
C VAL A 148 -2.59 23.16 9.86
N ALA A 149 -2.41 22.55 11.03
CA ALA A 149 -1.34 22.85 11.98
C ALA A 149 -0.50 21.59 12.21
N VAL A 150 0.79 21.69 11.96
CA VAL A 150 1.75 20.61 12.15
C VAL A 150 2.89 21.05 13.04
N THR A 151 3.27 20.20 14.00
CA THR A 151 4.37 20.47 14.93
C THR A 151 5.43 19.41 14.80
N VAL A 152 6.66 19.84 14.57
CA VAL A 152 7.84 18.95 14.55
C VAL A 152 8.62 19.14 15.84
N GLY A 153 8.82 18.07 16.59
CA GLY A 153 9.58 18.05 17.83
C GLY A 153 11.08 18.18 17.57
N LYS A 154 11.76 19.02 18.37
CA LYS A 154 13.23 19.18 18.26
C LYS A 154 14.00 18.03 18.92
N TYR A 155 13.36 17.31 19.84
CA TYR A 155 13.95 16.17 20.51
C TYR A 155 13.67 14.84 19.79
N SER A 156 12.48 14.72 19.19
CA SER A 156 12.07 13.54 18.43
C SER A 156 12.56 13.58 16.98
N GLY A 157 12.52 14.75 16.35
CA GLY A 157 12.70 14.91 14.91
C GLY A 157 11.45 14.49 14.10
N TRP A 158 10.34 14.17 14.77
CA TRP A 158 9.10 13.66 14.15
C TRP A 158 7.99 14.71 14.16
N ILE A 159 6.89 14.46 13.39
CA ILE A 159 5.64 15.19 13.54
C ILE A 159 4.97 14.67 14.80
N ASP A 160 5.03 15.45 15.88
CA ASP A 160 4.46 15.10 17.20
C ASP A 160 3.02 15.61 17.37
N TYR A 161 2.52 16.42 16.43
CA TYR A 161 1.16 16.92 16.45
C TYR A 161 0.70 17.29 15.04
N LEU A 162 -0.50 16.88 14.70
CA LEU A 162 -1.18 17.21 13.45
C LEU A 162 -2.67 17.51 13.71
N ASP A 163 -3.07 18.74 13.40
CA ASP A 163 -4.45 19.20 13.52
C ASP A 163 -4.98 19.65 12.16
N ILE A 164 -6.22 19.32 11.88
CA ILE A 164 -6.96 19.80 10.72
C ILE A 164 -8.26 20.45 11.15
N ASN A 165 -8.37 21.75 10.93
CA ASN A 165 -9.54 22.58 11.26
C ASN A 165 -9.97 22.47 12.75
N GLY A 166 -9.01 22.36 13.69
CA GLY A 166 -9.25 22.21 15.11
C GLY A 166 -9.52 20.78 15.58
N LYS A 167 -9.29 19.80 14.73
CA LYS A 167 -9.41 18.38 15.05
C LYS A 167 -8.05 17.70 15.01
N GLU A 168 -7.61 17.12 16.11
CA GLU A 168 -6.38 16.36 16.19
C GLU A 168 -6.49 15.04 15.40
N MET A 169 -5.48 14.77 14.55
CA MET A 169 -5.42 13.61 13.67
C MET A 169 -4.63 12.45 14.27
N LEU A 170 -3.85 12.70 15.30
CA LEU A 170 -3.05 11.69 15.99
C LEU A 170 -3.65 11.35 17.35
N VAL A 171 -3.43 10.15 17.84
CA VAL A 171 -3.69 9.79 19.24
C VAL A 171 -2.78 10.62 20.13
N GLU A 172 -3.28 11.05 21.31
CA GLU A 172 -2.52 11.89 22.25
C GLU A 172 -1.15 11.30 22.55
N ARG A 173 -0.09 12.09 22.39
CA ARG A 173 1.34 11.76 22.60
C ARG A 173 1.93 10.80 21.57
N GLU A 174 1.20 10.46 20.54
CA GLU A 174 1.74 9.68 19.43
C GLU A 174 2.27 10.61 18.33
N SER A 175 3.19 10.07 17.51
CA SER A 175 3.86 10.81 16.44
C SER A 175 3.68 10.12 15.10
N ILE A 176 3.95 10.84 14.00
CA ILE A 176 4.24 10.22 12.72
C ILE A 176 5.73 9.91 12.70
N GLU A 177 6.08 8.64 12.78
CA GLU A 177 7.45 8.18 12.99
C GLU A 177 7.91 7.15 11.94
N PRO A 178 9.23 6.97 11.73
CA PRO A 178 9.75 5.96 10.82
C PRO A 178 9.37 4.54 11.20
N ASP A 179 9.00 3.74 10.21
CA ASP A 179 8.66 2.33 10.36
C ASP A 179 9.65 1.43 9.59
N PHE A 180 10.39 0.61 10.34
CA PHE A 180 11.36 -0.36 9.83
C PHE A 180 11.03 -1.80 10.23
N TRP A 181 9.98 -1.99 11.04
CA TRP A 181 9.67 -3.27 11.66
C TRP A 181 8.26 -3.74 11.31
N ARG A 182 8.06 -5.05 11.17
CA ARG A 182 6.74 -5.68 11.12
C ARG A 182 6.58 -6.73 12.21
N ALA A 183 5.36 -7.05 12.56
CA ALA A 183 5.07 -8.24 13.36
C ALA A 183 5.50 -9.48 12.57
N PRO A 184 6.43 -10.30 13.07
CA PRO A 184 6.97 -11.40 12.31
C PRO A 184 5.90 -12.42 11.92
N THR A 185 5.94 -12.85 10.66
CA THR A 185 5.08 -13.92 10.16
C THR A 185 5.60 -15.29 10.58
N ASP A 186 4.80 -16.33 10.40
CA ASP A 186 5.24 -17.70 10.64
C ASP A 186 6.48 -18.07 9.80
N ASN A 187 6.56 -17.56 8.58
CA ASN A 187 7.73 -17.76 7.71
C ASN A 187 8.96 -16.98 8.22
N ASP A 188 8.77 -15.76 8.73
CA ASP A 188 9.85 -14.99 9.35
C ASP A 188 10.44 -15.74 10.55
N TYR A 189 9.59 -16.32 11.40
CA TYR A 189 10.04 -17.17 12.50
C TYR A 189 10.77 -18.42 12.01
N GLY A 190 10.29 -19.05 10.94
CA GLY A 190 10.94 -20.20 10.31
C GLY A 190 12.34 -19.89 9.81
N ALA A 191 12.53 -18.70 9.22
CA ALA A 191 13.82 -18.20 8.73
C ALA A 191 14.66 -17.49 9.80
N GLU A 192 14.15 -17.34 11.03
CA GLU A 192 14.72 -16.58 12.15
C GLU A 192 14.95 -15.09 11.84
N LEU A 193 14.14 -14.49 10.95
CA LEU A 193 14.29 -13.10 10.55
C LEU A 193 13.99 -12.13 11.71
N GLN A 194 13.09 -12.47 12.61
CA GLN A 194 12.81 -11.68 13.81
C GLN A 194 14.03 -11.51 14.74
N LYS A 195 14.96 -12.46 14.71
CA LYS A 195 16.24 -12.33 15.42
C LYS A 195 17.27 -11.60 14.58
N LYS A 196 17.40 -11.99 13.32
CA LYS A 196 18.40 -11.45 12.40
C LYS A 196 18.21 -9.95 12.13
N PHE A 197 16.95 -9.52 11.99
CA PHE A 197 16.58 -8.12 11.69
C PHE A 197 16.23 -7.32 12.96
N GLY A 198 16.29 -7.92 14.14
CA GLY A 198 15.84 -7.33 15.41
C GLY A 198 16.47 -5.99 15.76
N VAL A 199 17.64 -5.65 15.22
CA VAL A 199 18.29 -4.34 15.38
C VAL A 199 17.40 -3.19 14.89
N TRP A 200 16.53 -3.43 13.89
CA TRP A 200 15.63 -2.43 13.33
C TRP A 200 14.41 -2.11 14.21
N LYS A 201 14.11 -2.92 15.24
CA LYS A 201 13.11 -2.57 16.26
C LYS A 201 13.50 -1.35 17.09
N ASN A 202 14.81 -1.16 17.28
CA ASN A 202 15.35 0.00 17.98
C ASN A 202 16.63 0.45 17.26
N PRO A 203 16.50 1.26 16.22
CA PRO A 203 17.64 1.74 15.44
C PRO A 203 18.60 2.65 16.19
N GLY A 204 18.23 3.13 17.40
CA GLY A 204 19.06 4.00 18.23
C GLY A 204 19.07 5.43 17.72
N TYR A 205 17.90 6.07 17.68
CA TYR A 205 17.77 7.44 17.18
C TYR A 205 18.43 8.48 18.10
N GLN A 206 19.21 9.36 17.49
CA GLN A 206 19.80 10.55 18.10
C GLN A 206 19.62 11.73 17.16
N VAL A 207 18.76 12.68 17.54
CA VAL A 207 18.59 13.93 16.77
C VAL A 207 19.86 14.75 16.91
N THR A 208 20.50 15.03 15.78
CA THR A 208 21.74 15.81 15.73
C THR A 208 21.50 17.29 15.41
N SER A 209 20.43 17.57 14.66
CA SER A 209 19.98 18.94 14.38
C SER A 209 18.54 18.99 13.93
N VAL A 210 17.85 20.05 14.30
CA VAL A 210 16.57 20.45 13.68
C VAL A 210 16.72 21.90 13.24
N SER A 211 16.43 22.17 11.98
CA SER A 211 16.47 23.52 11.38
C SER A 211 15.23 23.76 10.56
N HIS A 212 14.91 25.02 10.30
CA HIS A 212 13.78 25.35 9.43
C HIS A 212 14.06 26.61 8.61
N GLU A 213 13.38 26.72 7.48
CA GLU A 213 13.49 27.87 6.57
C GLU A 213 12.22 28.07 5.76
N ALA A 214 11.96 29.30 5.34
CA ALA A 214 10.91 29.60 4.38
C ALA A 214 11.42 29.37 2.96
N VAL A 215 10.64 28.70 2.12
CA VAL A 215 10.94 28.42 0.72
C VAL A 215 9.74 28.77 -0.15
N GLY A 216 9.79 29.94 -0.79
CA GLY A 216 8.64 30.47 -1.52
C GLY A 216 7.39 30.58 -0.63
N ASN A 217 6.28 29.98 -1.05
CA ASN A 217 5.02 29.95 -0.29
C ASN A 217 4.93 28.72 0.64
N SER A 218 6.04 28.11 0.98
CA SER A 218 6.10 26.94 1.85
C SER A 218 7.06 27.18 3.00
N HIS A 219 6.95 26.40 4.06
CA HIS A 219 7.91 26.36 5.13
C HIS A 219 8.44 24.94 5.32
N VAL A 220 9.75 24.80 5.47
CA VAL A 220 10.47 23.52 5.53
C VAL A 220 11.09 23.37 6.90
N VAL A 221 10.89 22.21 7.52
CA VAL A 221 11.63 21.75 8.71
C VAL A 221 12.47 20.56 8.32
N LYS A 222 13.76 20.56 8.68
CA LYS A 222 14.71 19.46 8.44
C LYS A 222 15.23 18.95 9.78
N ALA A 223 15.10 17.65 10.00
CA ALA A 223 15.67 16.95 11.15
C ALA A 223 16.72 15.94 10.66
N ASN A 224 17.94 16.02 11.19
CA ASN A 224 18.98 15.04 10.95
C ASN A 224 19.14 14.15 12.18
N ILE A 225 19.11 12.85 11.95
CA ILE A 225 19.05 11.84 13.00
C ILE A 225 20.13 10.79 12.72
N LYS A 226 20.97 10.55 13.69
CA LYS A 226 21.91 9.45 13.68
C LYS A 226 21.21 8.20 14.20
N MET A 227 21.48 7.06 13.59
CA MET A 227 20.90 5.77 13.93
C MET A 227 22.03 4.81 14.37
N ASP A 228 22.43 4.91 15.63
CA ASP A 228 23.68 4.28 16.12
C ASP A 228 23.67 2.75 16.02
N ASN A 229 22.53 2.10 16.31
CA ASN A 229 22.44 0.65 16.34
C ASN A 229 22.48 0.03 14.93
N VAL A 230 22.04 0.79 13.94
CA VAL A 230 22.04 0.36 12.52
C VAL A 230 23.10 1.07 11.69
N LYS A 231 23.98 1.86 12.35
CA LYS A 231 25.12 2.54 11.69
C LYS A 231 24.69 3.31 10.44
N GLY A 232 23.66 4.12 10.55
CA GLY A 232 23.11 4.90 9.46
C GLY A 232 22.72 6.29 9.89
N GLU A 233 22.31 7.11 8.93
CA GLU A 233 21.79 8.44 9.15
C GLU A 233 20.41 8.54 8.49
N LEU A 234 19.50 9.25 9.14
CA LEU A 234 18.16 9.51 8.65
C LEU A 234 17.95 11.02 8.58
N ALA A 235 17.65 11.52 7.39
CA ALA A 235 17.23 12.90 7.19
C ALA A 235 15.71 12.92 6.95
N MET A 236 14.99 13.63 7.81
CA MET A 236 13.57 13.89 7.64
C MET A 236 13.37 15.33 7.20
N THR A 237 12.56 15.53 6.16
CA THR A 237 12.18 16.86 5.70
C THR A 237 10.67 16.96 5.64
N TYR A 238 10.14 17.96 6.32
CA TYR A 238 8.70 18.23 6.38
C TYR A 238 8.44 19.60 5.77
N THR A 239 7.67 19.66 4.69
CA THR A 239 7.32 20.91 4.01
C THR A 239 5.84 21.15 4.12
N LEU A 240 5.43 22.18 4.85
CA LEU A 240 4.04 22.64 4.83
C LEU A 240 3.89 23.66 3.69
N LYS A 241 2.99 23.38 2.76
CA LYS A 241 2.65 24.26 1.64
C LYS A 241 1.51 25.21 2.00
N ALA A 242 1.35 26.28 1.22
CA ALA A 242 0.30 27.29 1.44
C ALA A 242 -1.13 26.73 1.41
N ASP A 243 -1.38 25.65 0.67
CA ASP A 243 -2.67 24.96 0.60
C ASP A 243 -2.94 24.00 1.77
N GLY A 244 -1.99 23.86 2.72
CA GLY A 244 -2.05 22.93 3.84
C GLY A 244 -1.55 21.53 3.54
N THR A 245 -1.05 21.26 2.32
CA THR A 245 -0.39 19.99 1.99
C THR A 245 0.93 19.87 2.75
N ILE A 246 1.15 18.76 3.42
CA ILE A 246 2.43 18.41 4.06
C ILE A 246 3.15 17.45 3.12
N LEU A 247 4.34 17.81 2.63
CA LEU A 247 5.25 16.90 1.95
C LEU A 247 6.24 16.35 2.98
N VAL A 248 6.32 15.03 3.07
CA VAL A 248 7.27 14.29 3.92
C VAL A 248 8.31 13.65 3.03
N ASN A 249 9.58 13.89 3.34
CA ASN A 249 10.71 13.19 2.72
C ASN A 249 11.49 12.46 3.81
N GLN A 250 11.71 11.18 3.61
CA GLN A 250 12.47 10.27 4.47
C GLN A 250 13.65 9.75 3.67
N ASP A 251 14.88 10.15 4.06
CA ASP A 251 16.11 9.77 3.40
C ASP A 251 17.03 9.02 4.37
N PHE A 252 17.18 7.72 4.18
CA PHE A 252 18.11 6.89 4.94
C PHE A 252 19.43 6.74 4.16
N ARG A 253 20.54 6.96 4.85
CA ARG A 253 21.90 6.77 4.34
C ARG A 253 22.60 5.68 5.14
N ALA A 254 22.94 4.61 4.45
CA ALA A 254 23.68 3.49 5.01
C ALA A 254 25.18 3.83 5.11
N THR A 255 25.81 3.49 6.24
CA THR A 255 27.28 3.60 6.33
C THR A 255 27.92 2.56 5.42
N LYS A 256 28.79 3.02 4.53
CA LYS A 256 29.53 2.15 3.62
C LYS A 256 30.27 1.05 4.38
N ASP A 257 30.22 -0.16 3.86
CA ASP A 257 30.89 -1.36 4.38
C ASP A 257 30.44 -1.78 5.79
N ALA A 258 29.41 -1.16 6.35
CA ALA A 258 28.83 -1.59 7.62
C ALA A 258 28.08 -2.92 7.44
N LYS A 259 28.30 -3.85 8.38
CA LYS A 259 27.61 -5.14 8.41
C LYS A 259 26.35 -5.03 9.27
N VAL A 260 25.28 -4.59 8.64
CA VAL A 260 23.94 -4.49 9.26
C VAL A 260 22.97 -5.40 8.52
N ALA A 261 22.02 -5.97 9.25
CA ALA A 261 20.99 -6.82 8.67
C ALA A 261 20.04 -6.05 7.75
N GLU A 262 19.35 -6.77 6.89
CA GLU A 262 18.22 -6.25 6.11
C GLU A 262 17.10 -5.78 7.02
N MET A 263 16.17 -4.97 6.50
CA MET A 263 15.01 -4.46 7.25
C MET A 263 13.70 -5.09 6.75
N PHE A 264 12.66 -5.07 7.58
CA PHE A 264 11.34 -5.53 7.19
C PHE A 264 10.55 -4.49 6.40
N LYS A 265 10.62 -3.21 6.79
CA LYS A 265 9.86 -2.11 6.22
C LYS A 265 10.75 -0.89 6.01
N PHE A 266 10.35 -0.02 5.09
CA PHE A 266 10.87 1.33 4.94
C PHE A 266 9.73 2.29 4.63
N GLY A 267 9.41 3.15 5.58
CA GLY A 267 8.34 4.15 5.51
C GLY A 267 8.04 4.76 6.85
N MET A 268 6.78 5.15 7.06
CA MET A 268 6.30 5.83 8.24
C MET A 268 5.07 5.12 8.82
N GLN A 269 4.85 5.28 10.12
CA GLN A 269 3.64 4.85 10.82
C GLN A 269 3.04 6.00 11.63
N LEU A 270 1.73 5.91 11.89
CA LEU A 270 1.01 6.82 12.76
C LEU A 270 -0.20 6.12 13.39
N GLN A 271 -0.66 6.66 14.51
CA GLN A 271 -1.87 6.20 15.20
C GLN A 271 -2.92 7.30 15.13
N MET A 272 -4.06 7.00 14.52
CA MET A 272 -5.19 7.92 14.43
C MET A 272 -6.27 7.54 15.45
N PRO A 273 -7.03 8.52 16.03
CA PRO A 273 -8.17 8.26 16.90
C PRO A 273 -9.21 7.33 16.23
N GLU A 274 -9.95 6.56 17.06
CA GLU A 274 -10.91 5.53 16.66
C GLU A 274 -11.97 5.98 15.66
N GLN A 275 -12.37 7.27 15.66
CA GLN A 275 -13.35 7.78 14.71
C GLN A 275 -12.89 7.74 13.25
N PHE A 276 -11.58 7.66 12.98
CA PHE A 276 -11.05 7.49 11.63
C PHE A 276 -11.03 5.99 11.27
N ASN A 277 -12.22 5.46 11.00
CA ASN A 277 -12.54 4.04 10.99
C ASN A 277 -12.82 3.47 9.61
N ALA A 278 -12.56 4.21 8.55
CA ALA A 278 -12.74 3.78 7.17
C ALA A 278 -11.54 4.13 6.29
N ILE A 279 -11.31 3.31 5.28
CA ILE A 279 -10.32 3.56 4.24
C ILE A 279 -10.96 3.63 2.85
N GLU A 280 -10.36 4.44 1.99
CA GLU A 280 -10.57 4.44 0.55
C GLU A 280 -9.19 4.45 -0.10
N TYR A 281 -8.93 3.52 -1.00
CA TYR A 281 -7.63 3.47 -1.66
C TYR A 281 -7.75 3.11 -3.15
N TYR A 282 -6.75 3.55 -3.89
CA TYR A 282 -6.53 3.16 -5.27
C TYR A 282 -5.22 2.38 -5.34
N GLY A 283 -5.32 1.06 -5.48
CA GLY A 283 -4.21 0.12 -5.40
C GLY A 283 -4.67 -1.31 -5.65
N ARG A 284 -3.89 -2.31 -5.24
CA ARG A 284 -4.29 -3.71 -5.35
C ARG A 284 -5.17 -4.13 -4.18
N GLY A 285 -6.28 -4.81 -4.52
CA GLY A 285 -7.28 -5.26 -3.56
C GLY A 285 -8.37 -6.15 -4.17
N PRO A 286 -9.46 -6.40 -3.42
CA PRO A 286 -9.75 -5.87 -2.08
C PRO A 286 -9.02 -6.58 -0.92
N VAL A 287 -8.45 -7.77 -1.15
CA VAL A 287 -7.81 -8.57 -0.11
C VAL A 287 -6.38 -8.10 0.11
N GLU A 288 -5.89 -8.23 1.35
CA GLU A 288 -4.50 -7.92 1.68
C GLU A 288 -3.52 -8.61 0.73
N ASN A 289 -2.45 -7.91 0.41
CA ASN A 289 -1.45 -8.43 -0.52
C ASN A 289 -0.07 -7.85 -0.22
N TYR A 290 0.97 -8.55 -0.67
CA TYR A 290 2.37 -8.25 -0.40
C TYR A 290 3.18 -8.36 -1.69
N SER A 291 4.37 -7.80 -1.73
CA SER A 291 5.19 -7.71 -2.96
C SER A 291 5.38 -9.05 -3.70
N ASP A 292 5.47 -10.16 -2.97
CA ASP A 292 5.58 -11.52 -3.51
C ASP A 292 4.26 -12.33 -3.49
N ARG A 293 3.12 -11.69 -3.10
CA ARG A 293 1.78 -12.28 -3.05
C ARG A 293 0.72 -11.25 -3.44
N HIS A 294 0.69 -10.81 -4.68
CA HIS A 294 -0.23 -9.76 -5.13
C HIS A 294 -0.91 -10.01 -6.49
N SER A 295 -0.47 -10.99 -7.28
CA SER A 295 -0.95 -11.18 -8.65
C SER A 295 -2.44 -11.48 -8.76
N SER A 296 -3.04 -12.04 -7.70
CA SER A 296 -4.49 -12.28 -7.64
C SER A 296 -5.31 -11.03 -7.38
N GLU A 297 -4.68 -9.95 -6.91
CA GLU A 297 -5.37 -8.72 -6.55
C GLU A 297 -5.19 -7.68 -7.66
N PHE A 298 -6.33 -7.14 -8.13
CA PHE A 298 -6.35 -6.20 -9.23
C PHE A 298 -6.18 -4.76 -8.72
N ILE A 299 -5.56 -3.93 -9.53
CA ILE A 299 -5.55 -2.48 -9.31
C ILE A 299 -6.98 -1.97 -9.50
N GLY A 300 -7.51 -1.34 -8.46
CA GLY A 300 -8.88 -0.84 -8.43
C GLY A 300 -9.08 0.22 -7.35
N ALA A 301 -10.23 0.86 -7.38
CA ALA A 301 -10.67 1.77 -6.31
C ALA A 301 -11.50 0.97 -5.30
N TYR A 302 -11.04 0.89 -4.07
CA TYR A 302 -11.63 0.09 -3.00
C TYR A 302 -11.96 0.94 -1.78
N THR A 303 -12.94 0.49 -1.02
CA THR A 303 -13.32 1.05 0.29
C THR A 303 -13.52 -0.09 1.27
N ALA A 304 -13.11 0.11 2.52
CA ALA A 304 -13.34 -0.84 3.60
C ALA A 304 -13.50 -0.15 4.94
N ASP A 305 -14.08 -0.83 5.90
CA ASP A 305 -14.01 -0.46 7.30
C ASP A 305 -12.67 -0.96 7.89
N VAL A 306 -12.00 -0.14 8.68
CA VAL A 306 -10.69 -0.50 9.27
C VAL A 306 -10.78 -1.79 10.08
N ALA A 307 -11.93 -2.06 10.70
CA ALA A 307 -12.17 -3.27 11.48
C ALA A 307 -12.13 -4.56 10.64
N ASP A 308 -12.39 -4.46 9.33
CA ASP A 308 -12.43 -5.60 8.41
C ASP A 308 -11.08 -5.87 7.74
N GLU A 309 -10.09 -4.97 7.92
CA GLU A 309 -8.78 -5.06 7.26
C GLU A 309 -7.80 -6.03 7.96
N TYR A 310 -8.06 -6.39 9.20
CA TYR A 310 -7.25 -7.39 9.89
C TYR A 310 -7.65 -8.81 9.48
N PHE A 311 -6.75 -9.53 8.83
CA PHE A 311 -6.98 -10.94 8.52
C PHE A 311 -6.60 -11.82 9.72
N GLU A 312 -7.55 -12.58 10.24
CA GLU A 312 -7.37 -13.46 11.40
C GLU A 312 -6.57 -14.73 11.03
N TYR A 313 -5.26 -14.58 10.87
CA TYR A 313 -4.38 -15.75 10.78
C TYR A 313 -4.46 -16.58 12.06
N VAL A 314 -4.10 -17.85 11.99
CA VAL A 314 -4.09 -18.75 13.18
C VAL A 314 -3.29 -18.15 14.33
N ARG A 315 -2.19 -17.48 14.01
CA ARG A 315 -1.38 -16.72 14.97
C ARG A 315 -1.35 -15.25 14.60
N PRO A 316 -1.32 -14.33 15.61
CA PRO A 316 -1.08 -12.92 15.35
C PRO A 316 0.23 -12.72 14.59
N GLN A 317 0.18 -11.94 13.53
CA GLN A 317 1.32 -11.59 12.67
C GLN A 317 0.97 -10.40 11.79
N GLU A 318 1.89 -9.93 10.97
CA GLU A 318 1.66 -8.88 9.98
C GLU A 318 0.41 -9.17 9.13
N SER A 319 -0.45 -8.17 8.95
CA SER A 319 -1.73 -8.29 8.25
C SER A 319 -2.20 -6.94 7.68
N GLY A 320 -3.13 -6.99 6.71
CA GLY A 320 -3.86 -5.83 6.19
C GLY A 320 -3.09 -4.96 5.19
N ASN A 321 -1.95 -5.40 4.67
CA ASN A 321 -1.18 -4.60 3.72
C ASN A 321 -1.78 -4.64 2.30
N HIS A 322 -1.75 -3.48 1.60
CA HIS A 322 -2.07 -3.34 0.18
C HIS A 322 -0.87 -2.80 -0.58
N THR A 323 -0.59 -3.38 -1.74
CA THR A 323 0.53 -2.97 -2.61
C THR A 323 0.07 -2.15 -3.80
N ASP A 324 1.03 -1.57 -4.52
CA ASP A 324 0.77 -0.73 -5.69
C ASP A 324 -0.28 0.35 -5.42
N VAL A 325 -0.23 0.97 -4.24
CA VAL A 325 -1.17 2.01 -3.84
C VAL A 325 -0.76 3.35 -4.45
N ARG A 326 -1.69 4.01 -5.17
CA ARG A 326 -1.52 5.34 -5.76
C ARG A 326 -1.98 6.42 -4.80
N SER A 327 -3.08 6.15 -4.10
CA SER A 327 -3.63 7.02 -3.06
C SER A 327 -4.26 6.19 -1.95
N PHE A 328 -4.11 6.64 -0.72
CA PHE A 328 -4.64 5.99 0.48
C PHE A 328 -5.27 7.03 1.38
N LYS A 329 -6.54 6.86 1.70
CA LYS A 329 -7.32 7.76 2.54
C LYS A 329 -7.79 7.02 3.78
N VAL A 330 -7.56 7.61 4.96
CA VAL A 330 -8.10 7.15 6.24
C VAL A 330 -9.00 8.25 6.78
N TYR A 331 -10.27 7.93 7.07
CA TYR A 331 -11.26 8.96 7.36
C TYR A 331 -12.38 8.50 8.31
N ASP A 332 -13.01 9.48 8.96
CA ASP A 332 -14.27 9.27 9.70
C ASP A 332 -15.39 9.03 8.69
N LYS A 333 -15.92 7.81 8.65
CA LYS A 333 -16.97 7.38 7.72
C LYS A 333 -18.23 8.26 7.80
N ARG A 334 -18.50 8.86 8.95
CA ARG A 334 -19.66 9.72 9.20
C ARG A 334 -19.49 11.12 8.62
N THR A 335 -18.29 11.71 8.70
CA THR A 335 -18.03 13.10 8.29
C THR A 335 -17.29 13.21 6.96
N GLY A 336 -16.53 12.17 6.59
CA GLY A 336 -15.62 12.15 5.46
C GLY A 336 -14.31 12.90 5.70
N GLU A 337 -14.11 13.45 6.91
CA GLU A 337 -12.86 14.12 7.32
C GLU A 337 -11.78 13.10 7.64
N GLY A 338 -10.53 13.41 7.31
CA GLY A 338 -9.40 12.53 7.55
C GLY A 338 -8.16 12.92 6.76
N LEU A 339 -7.28 11.98 6.54
CA LEU A 339 -6.01 12.15 5.86
C LEU A 339 -6.00 11.39 4.52
N LEU A 340 -5.46 12.04 3.49
CA LEU A 340 -5.16 11.44 2.20
C LEU A 340 -3.65 11.42 2.01
N PHE A 341 -3.12 10.25 1.68
CA PHE A 341 -1.70 10.01 1.39
C PHE A 341 -1.52 9.73 -0.10
N GLU A 342 -0.56 10.41 -0.74
CA GLU A 342 -0.18 10.22 -2.14
C GLU A 342 1.33 10.31 -2.27
N SER A 343 1.91 9.60 -3.23
CA SER A 343 3.35 9.58 -3.50
C SER A 343 3.62 9.75 -5.00
N ASP A 344 4.86 10.06 -5.35
CA ASP A 344 5.37 10.08 -6.74
C ASP A 344 5.64 8.69 -7.32
N ALA A 345 5.39 7.65 -6.55
CA ALA A 345 5.57 6.25 -6.95
C ALA A 345 4.64 5.33 -6.13
N PRO A 346 4.46 4.05 -6.51
CA PRO A 346 3.63 3.12 -5.76
C PRO A 346 4.04 3.03 -4.29
N MET A 347 3.04 3.02 -3.41
CA MET A 347 3.18 2.81 -1.97
C MET A 347 2.70 1.42 -1.57
N GLN A 348 3.01 1.03 -0.34
CA GLN A 348 2.33 -0.04 0.38
C GLN A 348 1.69 0.57 1.62
N CYS A 349 0.42 0.27 1.85
CA CYS A 349 -0.35 0.90 2.93
C CYS A 349 -1.19 -0.12 3.68
N SER A 350 -1.39 0.13 4.98
CA SER A 350 -2.35 -0.61 5.81
C SER A 350 -2.98 0.31 6.85
N ALA A 351 -4.17 -0.06 7.31
CA ALA A 351 -4.84 0.57 8.44
C ALA A 351 -5.65 -0.50 9.18
N ILE A 352 -5.30 -0.79 10.42
CA ILE A 352 -5.93 -1.81 11.26
C ILE A 352 -6.09 -1.33 12.71
N ASN A 353 -6.92 -2.03 13.50
CA ASN A 353 -7.13 -1.69 14.92
C ASN A 353 -6.16 -2.42 15.88
N TYR A 354 -4.96 -2.73 15.40
CA TYR A 354 -3.91 -3.39 16.19
C TYR A 354 -2.57 -2.71 15.94
N LEU A 355 -1.79 -2.54 16.99
CA LEU A 355 -0.40 -2.10 16.87
C LEU A 355 0.50 -3.28 16.45
N THR A 356 1.66 -2.96 15.88
CA THR A 356 2.68 -3.98 15.57
C THR A 356 3.05 -4.80 16.81
N GLU A 357 3.10 -4.17 18.00
CA GLU A 357 3.41 -4.81 19.28
C GLU A 357 2.33 -5.77 19.76
N ASP A 358 1.08 -5.58 19.37
CA ASP A 358 -0.01 -6.50 19.68
C ASP A 358 0.14 -7.81 18.91
N LEU A 359 0.66 -7.72 17.70
CA LEU A 359 0.82 -8.82 16.76
C LEU A 359 2.19 -9.53 16.90
N ASP A 360 3.20 -8.84 17.47
CA ASP A 360 4.57 -9.35 17.60
C ASP A 360 4.75 -10.18 18.88
N ASP A 361 5.07 -11.46 18.73
CA ASP A 361 5.35 -12.37 19.83
C ASP A 361 6.77 -12.27 20.40
N GLY A 362 7.62 -11.39 19.83
CA GLY A 362 9.00 -11.19 20.28
C GLY A 362 9.99 -12.16 19.60
N PRO A 363 11.08 -12.54 20.28
CA PRO A 363 12.18 -13.27 19.62
C PRO A 363 11.85 -14.74 19.31
N SER A 364 10.75 -15.28 19.80
CA SER A 364 10.31 -16.64 19.49
C SER A 364 8.79 -16.70 19.31
N LYS A 365 8.31 -17.71 18.58
CA LYS A 365 6.87 -17.99 18.37
C LYS A 365 6.03 -18.04 19.66
N TYR A 366 6.64 -18.31 20.78
CA TYR A 366 5.98 -18.51 22.06
C TYR A 366 6.46 -17.53 23.12
N GLY A 367 7.02 -16.38 22.64
CA GLY A 367 7.73 -15.44 23.50
C GLY A 367 6.87 -14.74 24.53
N LYS A 368 5.67 -14.29 24.14
CA LYS A 368 4.76 -13.57 25.04
C LYS A 368 3.77 -14.49 25.73
N LYS A 369 3.08 -15.34 24.96
CA LYS A 369 2.08 -16.29 25.46
C LYS A 369 2.15 -17.58 24.65
N TRP A 370 2.21 -18.69 25.33
CA TRP A 370 2.11 -20.00 24.71
C TRP A 370 0.75 -20.19 24.04
N GLY A 371 0.74 -20.62 22.77
CA GLY A 371 -0.48 -20.93 22.05
C GLY A 371 -1.41 -19.75 21.78
N ARG A 372 -0.88 -18.50 21.73
CA ARG A 372 -1.67 -17.31 21.39
C ARG A 372 -2.23 -17.41 19.97
N HIS A 373 -3.53 -17.17 19.81
CA HIS A 373 -4.25 -17.14 18.55
C HIS A 373 -4.78 -15.73 18.26
N SER A 374 -5.17 -15.44 17.02
CA SER A 374 -5.73 -14.14 16.66
C SER A 374 -7.01 -13.82 17.43
N GLY A 375 -7.84 -14.83 17.75
CA GLY A 375 -9.02 -14.64 18.58
C GLY A 375 -8.74 -14.28 20.05
N ASP A 376 -7.49 -14.33 20.50
CA ASP A 376 -7.09 -13.86 21.84
C ASP A 376 -6.76 -12.35 21.87
N LEU A 377 -6.77 -11.70 20.69
CA LEU A 377 -6.51 -10.28 20.57
C LEU A 377 -7.77 -9.47 20.81
N THR A 378 -7.60 -8.29 21.42
CA THR A 378 -8.67 -7.28 21.53
C THR A 378 -8.29 -6.11 20.64
N PRO A 379 -9.15 -5.71 19.69
CA PRO A 379 -8.93 -4.50 18.90
C PRO A 379 -8.73 -3.28 19.81
N ARG A 380 -7.82 -2.40 19.42
CA ARG A 380 -7.62 -1.15 20.13
C ARG A 380 -8.61 -0.09 19.66
N HIS A 381 -8.91 0.89 20.52
CA HIS A 381 -9.70 2.07 20.20
C HIS A 381 -8.88 3.11 19.44
N LEU A 382 -8.28 2.70 18.33
CA LEU A 382 -7.49 3.53 17.43
C LEU A 382 -7.39 2.88 16.05
N THR A 383 -6.85 3.62 15.09
CA THR A 383 -6.45 3.11 13.77
C THR A 383 -4.94 3.27 13.61
N ALA A 384 -4.21 2.15 13.60
CA ALA A 384 -2.79 2.11 13.29
C ALA A 384 -2.61 2.11 11.76
N VAL A 385 -1.89 3.10 11.25
CA VAL A 385 -1.70 3.35 9.81
C VAL A 385 -0.23 3.23 9.46
N HIS A 386 0.07 2.49 8.39
CA HIS A 386 1.41 2.38 7.83
C HIS A 386 1.41 2.92 6.40
N ILE A 387 2.36 3.81 6.09
CA ILE A 387 2.59 4.38 4.77
C ILE A 387 4.03 4.05 4.39
N LEU A 388 4.20 3.06 3.52
CA LEU A 388 5.50 2.47 3.25
C LEU A 388 5.90 2.67 1.79
N LYS A 389 7.19 2.87 1.55
CA LYS A 389 7.79 2.71 0.23
C LYS A 389 7.97 1.23 -0.11
N TYR A 390 8.45 0.46 0.86
CA TYR A 390 8.76 -0.95 0.69
C TYR A 390 8.45 -1.76 1.95
N GLN A 391 8.02 -2.99 1.74
CA GLN A 391 7.98 -4.05 2.73
C GLN A 391 8.53 -5.33 2.11
N ILE A 392 9.32 -6.08 2.88
CA ILE A 392 9.86 -7.38 2.47
C ILE A 392 8.71 -8.35 2.17
N GLY A 393 8.92 -9.25 1.19
CA GLY A 393 7.96 -10.31 0.87
C GLY A 393 7.70 -11.26 2.05
N LEU A 394 6.67 -12.09 1.91
CA LEU A 394 6.27 -13.08 2.90
C LEU A 394 7.02 -14.41 2.79
N ALA A 395 7.87 -14.57 1.79
CA ALA A 395 8.56 -15.80 1.38
C ALA A 395 7.60 -16.86 0.83
N CYS A 396 6.89 -17.60 1.65
CA CYS A 396 5.93 -18.63 1.25
C CYS A 396 6.44 -19.66 0.21
N VAL A 397 7.75 -19.71 -0.05
CA VAL A 397 8.39 -20.64 -1.00
C VAL A 397 8.34 -22.05 -0.46
N ASN A 398 8.54 -22.19 0.85
CA ASN A 398 8.38 -23.43 1.59
C ASN A 398 8.20 -23.17 3.08
N SER A 399 7.87 -24.21 3.85
CA SER A 399 7.72 -24.16 5.32
C SER A 399 9.02 -24.37 6.09
N TRP A 400 10.18 -24.39 5.43
CA TRP A 400 11.48 -24.79 5.99
C TRP A 400 12.44 -23.63 6.21
N GLY A 401 11.93 -22.39 6.27
CA GLY A 401 12.73 -21.20 6.52
C GLY A 401 13.41 -20.62 5.29
N ALA A 402 12.84 -20.82 4.10
CA ALA A 402 13.28 -20.10 2.92
C ALA A 402 13.01 -18.60 3.07
N TRP A 403 13.95 -17.79 2.69
CA TRP A 403 13.82 -16.35 2.61
C TRP A 403 12.98 -15.94 1.39
N PRO A 404 12.40 -14.71 1.38
CA PRO A 404 11.88 -14.13 0.15
C PRO A 404 12.94 -14.12 -0.96
N LEU A 405 12.49 -14.20 -2.21
CA LEU A 405 13.40 -14.04 -3.34
C LEU A 405 14.13 -12.69 -3.26
N PRO A 406 15.35 -12.56 -3.81
CA PRO A 406 16.16 -11.34 -3.65
C PRO A 406 15.48 -10.04 -4.04
N GLU A 407 14.63 -10.06 -5.07
CA GLU A 407 13.87 -8.91 -5.56
C GLU A 407 12.80 -8.40 -4.57
N TYR A 408 12.38 -9.22 -3.61
CA TYR A 408 11.41 -8.87 -2.56
C TYR A 408 12.06 -8.58 -1.21
N ARG A 409 13.37 -8.36 -1.18
CA ARG A 409 14.14 -8.12 0.05
C ARG A 409 14.59 -6.67 0.15
N LEU A 410 14.83 -6.21 1.38
CA LEU A 410 15.29 -4.86 1.66
C LEU A 410 16.73 -4.91 2.24
N PRO A 411 17.76 -5.06 1.40
CA PRO A 411 19.13 -5.09 1.86
C PRO A 411 19.54 -3.75 2.49
N TYR A 412 20.57 -3.77 3.35
CA TYR A 412 21.12 -2.56 3.95
C TYR A 412 21.81 -1.70 2.88
N LYS A 413 21.16 -0.60 2.48
CA LYS A 413 21.62 0.39 1.51
C LYS A 413 20.87 1.71 1.69
N ASP A 414 21.18 2.71 0.90
CA ASP A 414 20.42 3.97 0.87
C ASP A 414 18.98 3.74 0.39
N TYR A 415 18.05 4.43 1.04
CA TYR A 415 16.64 4.47 0.67
C TYR A 415 16.09 5.89 0.77
N SER A 416 15.20 6.24 -0.13
CA SER A 416 14.46 7.52 -0.10
C SER A 416 12.97 7.25 -0.32
N PHE A 417 12.13 7.98 0.39
CA PHE A 417 10.69 7.96 0.25
C PHE A 417 10.09 9.34 0.40
N SER A 418 9.20 9.69 -0.51
CA SER A 418 8.48 10.97 -0.49
C SER A 418 6.99 10.72 -0.64
N PHE A 419 6.19 11.37 0.20
CA PHE A 419 4.74 11.33 0.11
C PHE A 419 4.12 12.60 0.67
N THR A 420 2.88 12.88 0.30
CA THR A 420 2.11 13.99 0.85
C THR A 420 1.04 13.51 1.81
N ILE A 421 0.77 14.34 2.82
CA ILE A 421 -0.40 14.24 3.71
C ILE A 421 -1.30 15.43 3.39
N LYS A 422 -2.56 15.14 3.05
CA LYS A 422 -3.56 16.16 2.71
C LYS A 422 -4.81 15.96 3.55
N LYS A 423 -5.49 17.04 3.87
CA LYS A 423 -6.86 16.97 4.43
C LYS A 423 -7.84 16.49 3.37
N THR A 424 -8.85 15.71 3.77
CA THR A 424 -9.86 15.17 2.85
C THR A 424 -11.09 16.06 2.66
N LYS A 425 -11.36 16.99 3.56
CA LYS A 425 -12.41 18.01 3.50
C LYS A 425 -12.00 19.29 4.22
#